data_e9c625e7ac8f79feb7aff4a5937dd1ac
#
_entry.id   e9c625e7ac8f79feb7aff4a5937dd1ac
#
_cell.length_a   1.000
_cell.length_b   1.000
_cell.length_c   1.000
_cell.angle_alpha   90.00
_cell.angle_beta   90.00
_cell.angle_gamma   90.00
#
_symmetry.space_group_name_H-M   'P 1'
#
loop_
_entity.id
_entity.type
_entity.pdbx_description
1 polymer ?
#
loop_
_entity_poly.entity_id
_entity_poly.type
_entity_poly.pdbx_seq_one_letter_code
_entity_poly.pdbx_strand_id
1 'polypeptide(L)'
;MRHIVFLHFLLFSSILQAAGIVTANADNYRELLSRLEPGDTLLLQPGVYKKGLPVHQLHGNKDKPVIIMGPTNGPLPVFSARPGHNTISIINASYIVIRNLELDGQGIAVDGVKCEGNADWAHHITLENLVIKGHGNNQQTVGISTKCPAWNWVIRNNIILGAGTGIYLGNSDGNAPFVGGLIEHNLIKDTMGYNLQIKHQNTRPEIPGMPSEPSVTIIRHNVFSKEKGAATAPFARPNVLVGHWPVKGNGSKDTYEIYGNFFYQNTTEALFQGEGNIALYNNLFVNDHGDAIRIQPHNDIPRAIHVFYNTVIASETGVSIISGQGSENYVQHVSANVIFASNPIMAKSQESNSIGKREDAVNYLVKPFAPLGAMDLYPKVEKMKSQAVDTTNFRVFKDWDIDFNGRKRNEHSRGAYGGEGINSGWLPQIERKP
;
A
#
# COMPACT_ATOMS: atom_id res chain seq x y z
N MET A 1 9.35 -29.71 70.91
CA MET A 1 8.79 -30.20 69.63
C MET A 1 9.03 -29.13 68.57
N ARG A 2 9.97 -29.38 67.64
CA ARG A 2 10.23 -28.47 66.52
C ARG A 2 9.44 -29.01 65.30
N HIS A 3 8.51 -28.22 64.79
CA HIS A 3 7.83 -28.55 63.55
C HIS A 3 8.65 -28.03 62.37
N ILE A 4 9.13 -28.99 61.54
CA ILE A 4 9.78 -28.73 60.26
C ILE A 4 8.66 -28.64 59.22
N VAL A 5 8.49 -27.44 58.64
CA VAL A 5 7.56 -27.21 57.48
C VAL A 5 8.37 -27.48 56.20
N PHE A 6 8.03 -28.54 55.48
CA PHE A 6 8.56 -28.80 54.14
C PHE A 6 7.79 -27.95 53.11
N LEU A 7 8.48 -26.97 52.53
CA LEU A 7 7.99 -26.19 51.43
C LEU A 7 8.26 -26.93 50.11
N HIS A 8 7.23 -27.49 49.47
CA HIS A 8 7.35 -28.09 48.16
C HIS A 8 7.39 -27.01 47.10
N PHE A 9 8.54 -26.77 46.48
CA PHE A 9 8.68 -25.99 45.25
C PHE A 9 8.24 -26.85 44.07
N LEU A 10 7.06 -26.58 43.51
CA LEU A 10 6.64 -27.07 42.20
C LEU A 10 7.41 -26.31 41.13
N LEU A 11 8.45 -26.93 40.59
CA LEU A 11 9.14 -26.47 39.37
C LEU A 11 8.20 -26.74 38.19
N PHE A 12 7.53 -25.69 37.73
CA PHE A 12 6.91 -25.67 36.39
C PHE A 12 8.04 -25.59 35.34
N SER A 13 8.44 -26.74 34.82
CA SER A 13 9.25 -26.79 33.61
C SER A 13 8.36 -26.39 32.44
N SER A 14 8.48 -25.16 31.97
CA SER A 14 7.97 -24.77 30.67
C SER A 14 8.74 -25.57 29.61
N ILE A 15 8.09 -26.58 29.06
CA ILE A 15 8.60 -27.27 27.86
C ILE A 15 8.57 -26.21 26.75
N LEU A 16 9.76 -25.74 26.38
CA LEU A 16 9.91 -24.90 25.18
C LEU A 16 9.61 -25.82 23.97
N GLN A 17 8.39 -25.80 23.49
CA GLN A 17 8.01 -26.51 22.29
C GLN A 17 8.74 -25.85 21.10
N ALA A 18 9.58 -26.63 20.40
CA ALA A 18 10.27 -26.14 19.22
C ALA A 18 9.23 -25.82 18.13
N ALA A 19 9.37 -24.69 17.45
CA ALA A 19 8.54 -24.31 16.31
C ALA A 19 8.53 -25.44 15.27
N GLY A 20 7.33 -25.95 14.95
CA GLY A 20 7.15 -27.11 14.06
C GLY A 20 6.80 -26.68 12.62
N ILE A 21 7.35 -27.43 11.64
CA ILE A 21 6.86 -27.32 10.25
C ILE A 21 5.91 -28.50 10.04
N VAL A 22 4.63 -28.17 9.78
CA VAL A 22 3.58 -29.14 9.49
C VAL A 22 3.24 -29.08 8.01
N THR A 23 3.44 -30.16 7.27
CA THR A 23 3.11 -30.23 5.84
C THR A 23 1.66 -30.65 5.66
N ALA A 24 0.92 -29.92 4.81
CA ALA A 24 -0.48 -30.14 4.53
C ALA A 24 -0.78 -30.18 3.02
N ASN A 25 -1.85 -30.90 2.66
CA ASN A 25 -2.42 -30.92 1.32
C ASN A 25 -3.86 -30.40 1.32
N ALA A 26 -4.53 -30.44 0.15
CA ALA A 26 -5.89 -29.92 -0.02
C ALA A 26 -6.96 -30.62 0.83
N ASP A 27 -6.70 -31.84 1.32
CA ASP A 27 -7.66 -32.62 2.11
C ASP A 27 -7.57 -32.33 3.62
N ASN A 28 -6.35 -32.20 4.16
CA ASN A 28 -6.10 -32.13 5.60
C ASN A 28 -5.73 -30.74 6.14
N TYR A 29 -5.45 -29.74 5.28
CA TYR A 29 -4.91 -28.45 5.74
C TYR A 29 -5.80 -27.74 6.77
N ARG A 30 -7.14 -27.84 6.69
CA ARG A 30 -8.05 -27.17 7.62
C ARG A 30 -8.00 -27.74 9.03
N GLU A 31 -7.84 -29.06 9.15
CA GLU A 31 -7.65 -29.71 10.42
C GLU A 31 -6.32 -29.31 11.06
N LEU A 32 -5.24 -29.33 10.27
CA LEU A 32 -3.92 -28.93 10.73
C LEU A 32 -3.87 -27.44 11.08
N LEU A 33 -4.50 -26.57 10.30
CA LEU A 33 -4.61 -25.14 10.56
C LEU A 33 -5.18 -24.83 11.95
N SER A 34 -6.20 -25.59 12.38
CA SER A 34 -6.85 -25.38 13.68
C SER A 34 -6.01 -25.78 14.89
N ARG A 35 -4.87 -26.41 14.67
CA ARG A 35 -3.97 -26.91 15.72
C ARG A 35 -2.65 -26.12 15.81
N LEU A 36 -2.48 -25.11 14.95
CA LEU A 36 -1.25 -24.33 14.94
C LEU A 36 -1.10 -23.49 16.19
N GLU A 37 0.11 -23.51 16.73
CA GLU A 37 0.54 -22.73 17.89
C GLU A 37 1.54 -21.61 17.48
N PRO A 38 1.79 -20.61 18.33
CA PRO A 38 2.77 -19.58 18.03
C PRO A 38 4.16 -20.13 17.67
N GLY A 39 4.61 -19.77 16.47
CA GLY A 39 5.89 -20.24 15.89
C GLY A 39 5.74 -21.36 14.86
N ASP A 40 4.59 -21.98 14.75
CA ASP A 40 4.37 -23.04 13.77
C ASP A 40 4.30 -22.55 12.34
N THR A 41 4.72 -23.40 11.42
CA THR A 41 4.60 -23.20 9.97
C THR A 41 3.73 -24.28 9.35
N LEU A 42 2.63 -23.89 8.73
CA LEU A 42 1.84 -24.75 7.84
C LEU A 42 2.37 -24.65 6.42
N LEU A 43 3.09 -25.67 5.96
CA LEU A 43 3.60 -25.77 4.60
C LEU A 43 2.57 -26.48 3.71
N LEU A 44 1.92 -25.70 2.86
CA LEU A 44 0.91 -26.20 1.92
C LEU A 44 1.57 -26.78 0.68
N GLN A 45 1.27 -27.99 0.35
CA GLN A 45 1.73 -28.63 -0.89
C GLN A 45 1.06 -28.00 -2.13
N PRO A 46 1.72 -28.00 -3.30
CA PRO A 46 1.08 -27.62 -4.56
C PRO A 46 -0.22 -28.40 -4.78
N GLY A 47 -1.24 -27.73 -5.30
CA GLY A 47 -2.56 -28.31 -5.54
C GLY A 47 -3.67 -27.27 -5.52
N VAL A 48 -4.91 -27.71 -5.78
CA VAL A 48 -6.09 -26.85 -5.81
C VAL A 48 -6.90 -27.01 -4.53
N TYR A 49 -7.05 -25.92 -3.77
CA TYR A 49 -7.72 -25.84 -2.49
C TYR A 49 -9.11 -25.19 -2.66
N LYS A 50 -10.19 -25.96 -2.53
CA LYS A 50 -11.56 -25.53 -2.87
C LYS A 50 -12.39 -25.09 -1.65
N LYS A 51 -11.86 -25.20 -0.43
CA LYS A 51 -12.63 -24.90 0.81
C LYS A 51 -12.30 -23.54 1.43
N GLY A 52 -11.43 -22.72 0.78
CA GLY A 52 -10.93 -21.45 1.30
C GLY A 52 -10.00 -21.61 2.50
N LEU A 53 -9.40 -20.53 2.94
CA LEU A 53 -8.45 -20.50 4.07
C LEU A 53 -9.03 -19.66 5.22
N PRO A 54 -9.64 -20.28 6.25
CA PRO A 54 -10.20 -19.58 7.40
C PRO A 54 -9.11 -19.34 8.47
N VAL A 55 -8.59 -18.13 8.54
CA VAL A 55 -7.63 -17.68 9.58
C VAL A 55 -8.43 -17.04 10.71
N HIS A 56 -9.08 -17.90 11.49
CA HIS A 56 -10.01 -17.48 12.54
C HIS A 56 -9.46 -17.85 13.92
N GLN A 57 -9.45 -16.87 14.86
CA GLN A 57 -8.96 -17.04 16.23
C GLN A 57 -7.55 -17.64 16.29
N LEU A 58 -6.71 -17.29 15.31
CA LEU A 58 -5.34 -17.78 15.20
C LEU A 58 -4.35 -16.70 15.65
N HIS A 59 -3.52 -17.03 16.60
CA HIS A 59 -2.64 -16.06 17.24
C HIS A 59 -1.20 -16.57 17.28
N GLY A 60 -0.30 -15.84 16.63
CA GLY A 60 1.12 -15.88 16.92
C GLY A 60 1.50 -14.82 17.96
N ASN A 61 2.77 -14.51 18.06
CA ASN A 61 3.28 -13.35 18.78
C ASN A 61 4.46 -12.74 18.01
N LYS A 62 4.98 -11.62 18.49
CA LYS A 62 6.03 -10.85 17.79
C LYS A 62 7.26 -11.70 17.42
N ASP A 63 7.70 -12.58 18.32
CA ASP A 63 8.91 -13.37 18.13
C ASP A 63 8.63 -14.75 17.52
N LYS A 64 7.36 -15.19 17.56
CA LYS A 64 6.87 -16.48 17.07
C LYS A 64 5.57 -16.31 16.28
N PRO A 65 5.59 -15.70 15.08
CA PRO A 65 4.40 -15.63 14.25
C PRO A 65 3.98 -17.03 13.78
N VAL A 66 2.69 -17.21 13.50
CA VAL A 66 2.22 -18.39 12.78
C VAL A 66 2.39 -18.14 11.29
N ILE A 67 2.97 -19.10 10.57
CA ILE A 67 3.26 -18.98 9.13
C ILE A 67 2.40 -19.99 8.35
N ILE A 68 1.67 -19.48 7.35
CA ILE A 68 0.93 -20.31 6.38
C ILE A 68 1.54 -20.03 5.02
N MET A 69 2.15 -21.03 4.39
CA MET A 69 2.89 -20.77 3.17
C MET A 69 2.87 -21.93 2.18
N GLY A 70 2.97 -21.58 0.90
CA GLY A 70 3.38 -22.51 -0.14
C GLY A 70 4.89 -22.66 -0.23
N PRO A 71 5.41 -23.53 -1.10
CA PRO A 71 6.83 -23.71 -1.31
C PRO A 71 7.48 -22.41 -1.83
N THR A 72 8.78 -22.27 -1.56
CA THR A 72 9.56 -21.10 -2.08
C THR A 72 9.91 -21.28 -3.56
N ASN A 73 9.94 -22.49 -4.04
CA ASN A 73 10.24 -22.83 -5.44
C ASN A 73 9.19 -23.82 -5.97
N GLY A 74 8.88 -23.72 -7.28
CA GLY A 74 7.93 -24.60 -7.95
C GLY A 74 6.49 -24.07 -7.96
N PRO A 75 5.49 -24.91 -8.26
CA PRO A 75 4.09 -24.49 -8.35
C PRO A 75 3.52 -24.04 -7.03
N LEU A 76 2.71 -22.97 -7.06
CA LEU A 76 2.03 -22.45 -5.86
C LEU A 76 0.77 -23.30 -5.53
N PRO A 77 0.40 -23.42 -4.25
CA PRO A 77 -0.94 -23.81 -3.85
C PRO A 77 -1.97 -22.80 -4.36
N VAL A 78 -3.01 -23.26 -5.05
CA VAL A 78 -4.06 -22.42 -5.65
C VAL A 78 -5.34 -22.53 -4.82
N PHE A 79 -5.75 -21.45 -4.18
CA PHE A 79 -7.04 -21.35 -3.52
C PHE A 79 -8.09 -20.85 -4.52
N SER A 80 -8.98 -21.74 -4.96
CA SER A 80 -10.12 -21.39 -5.82
C SER A 80 -11.26 -20.82 -4.99
N ALA A 81 -11.78 -19.69 -5.43
CA ALA A 81 -12.96 -19.06 -4.82
C ALA A 81 -14.19 -19.96 -4.89
N ARG A 82 -15.12 -19.75 -3.97
CA ARG A 82 -16.43 -20.42 -3.93
C ARG A 82 -17.51 -19.41 -3.58
N PRO A 83 -18.74 -19.59 -4.08
CA PRO A 83 -19.83 -18.65 -3.80
C PRO A 83 -20.09 -18.47 -2.29
N GLY A 84 -20.35 -17.23 -1.88
CA GLY A 84 -20.73 -16.87 -0.51
C GLY A 84 -19.60 -16.87 0.53
N HIS A 85 -18.35 -17.11 0.12
CA HIS A 85 -17.22 -17.15 1.06
C HIS A 85 -15.97 -16.50 0.45
N ASN A 86 -15.34 -15.61 1.18
CA ASN A 86 -14.06 -15.04 0.77
C ASN A 86 -12.95 -16.11 0.70
N THR A 87 -12.01 -15.97 -0.21
CA THR A 87 -11.01 -17.01 -0.46
C THR A 87 -10.09 -17.21 0.74
N ILE A 88 -9.59 -16.12 1.32
CA ILE A 88 -8.96 -16.09 2.65
C ILE A 88 -9.82 -15.21 3.55
N SER A 89 -10.33 -15.76 4.63
CA SER A 89 -11.16 -15.07 5.62
C SER A 89 -10.39 -14.94 6.93
N ILE A 90 -10.26 -13.72 7.46
CA ILE A 90 -9.49 -13.41 8.68
C ILE A 90 -10.47 -12.88 9.73
N ILE A 91 -10.50 -13.51 10.91
CA ILE A 91 -11.34 -13.12 12.05
C ILE A 91 -10.53 -13.24 13.33
N ASN A 92 -10.38 -12.13 14.05
CA ASN A 92 -9.71 -12.09 15.36
C ASN A 92 -8.35 -12.83 15.34
N ALA A 93 -7.47 -12.40 14.44
CA ALA A 93 -6.17 -13.05 14.23
C ALA A 93 -5.02 -12.06 14.39
N SER A 94 -3.87 -12.54 14.90
CA SER A 94 -2.72 -11.70 15.14
C SER A 94 -1.39 -12.41 14.92
N TYR A 95 -0.40 -11.65 14.39
CA TYR A 95 0.96 -12.15 14.12
C TYR A 95 0.96 -13.37 13.18
N ILE A 96 0.28 -13.23 12.04
CA ILE A 96 0.16 -14.26 11.01
C ILE A 96 0.91 -13.83 9.76
N VAL A 97 1.65 -14.75 9.16
CA VAL A 97 2.30 -14.57 7.85
C VAL A 97 1.64 -15.52 6.86
N ILE A 98 1.06 -14.98 5.78
CA ILE A 98 0.49 -15.75 4.68
C ILE A 98 1.31 -15.43 3.43
N ARG A 99 1.94 -16.45 2.81
CA ARG A 99 2.82 -16.19 1.67
C ARG A 99 2.89 -17.34 0.66
N ASN A 100 3.34 -16.99 -0.55
CA ASN A 100 3.57 -17.93 -1.65
C ASN A 100 2.32 -18.74 -1.99
N LEU A 101 1.18 -18.07 -2.20
CA LEU A 101 -0.09 -18.66 -2.59
C LEU A 101 -0.64 -17.96 -3.84
N GLU A 102 -1.42 -18.69 -4.61
CA GLU A 102 -2.28 -18.14 -5.66
C GLU A 102 -3.74 -18.14 -5.17
N LEU A 103 -4.44 -17.00 -5.35
CA LEU A 103 -5.87 -16.86 -5.10
C LEU A 103 -6.57 -16.62 -6.42
N ASP A 104 -7.38 -17.60 -6.85
CA ASP A 104 -8.14 -17.54 -8.08
C ASP A 104 -9.63 -17.32 -7.79
N GLY A 105 -10.10 -16.12 -8.05
CA GLY A 105 -11.47 -15.68 -7.81
C GLY A 105 -12.51 -16.28 -8.74
N GLN A 106 -12.13 -16.97 -9.83
CA GLN A 106 -13.03 -17.62 -10.81
C GLN A 106 -14.12 -16.70 -11.39
N GLY A 107 -13.94 -15.36 -11.32
CA GLY A 107 -14.98 -14.41 -11.68
C GLY A 107 -16.17 -14.36 -10.71
N ILE A 108 -16.07 -14.98 -9.52
CA ILE A 108 -17.11 -15.01 -8.51
C ILE A 108 -17.06 -13.74 -7.65
N ALA A 109 -18.22 -13.24 -7.20
CA ALA A 109 -18.34 -12.02 -6.39
C ALA A 109 -17.94 -12.26 -4.92
N VAL A 110 -16.68 -12.61 -4.67
CA VAL A 110 -16.09 -12.79 -3.34
C VAL A 110 -14.68 -12.19 -3.32
N ASP A 111 -14.24 -11.69 -2.16
CA ASP A 111 -12.92 -11.09 -2.00
C ASP A 111 -11.82 -12.18 -1.98
N GLY A 112 -10.61 -11.78 -2.40
CA GLY A 112 -9.44 -12.65 -2.31
C GLY A 112 -9.00 -12.85 -0.86
N VAL A 113 -8.63 -11.78 -0.17
CA VAL A 113 -8.35 -11.76 1.27
C VAL A 113 -9.28 -10.76 1.93
N LYS A 114 -9.92 -11.17 3.02
CA LYS A 114 -10.77 -10.27 3.78
C LYS A 114 -10.58 -10.42 5.29
N CYS A 115 -10.26 -9.31 5.97
CA CYS A 115 -10.61 -9.19 7.39
C CYS A 115 -12.10 -8.93 7.46
N GLU A 116 -12.85 -9.87 8.03
CA GLU A 116 -14.31 -9.85 8.01
C GLU A 116 -14.90 -8.72 8.87
N GLY A 117 -16.04 -8.17 8.43
CA GLY A 117 -16.67 -7.05 9.14
C GLY A 117 -17.27 -7.41 10.50
N ASN A 118 -17.44 -8.69 10.79
CA ASN A 118 -17.86 -9.20 12.08
C ASN A 118 -16.70 -9.58 13.02
N ALA A 119 -15.46 -9.37 12.59
CA ALA A 119 -14.29 -9.52 13.45
C ALA A 119 -14.13 -8.30 14.36
N ASP A 120 -13.72 -8.50 15.60
CA ASP A 120 -13.41 -7.42 16.54
C ASP A 120 -12.17 -6.65 16.08
N TRP A 121 -11.18 -7.37 15.52
CA TRP A 121 -9.92 -6.82 15.02
C TRP A 121 -9.07 -7.85 14.24
N ALA A 122 -8.04 -7.35 13.56
CA ALA A 122 -6.92 -8.16 13.08
C ALA A 122 -5.65 -7.31 13.00
N HIS A 123 -4.52 -7.81 13.53
CA HIS A 123 -3.30 -7.03 13.56
C HIS A 123 -2.03 -7.85 13.32
N HIS A 124 -0.96 -7.15 12.88
CA HIS A 124 0.32 -7.77 12.57
C HIS A 124 0.16 -8.95 11.60
N ILE A 125 -0.64 -8.72 10.56
CA ILE A 125 -0.83 -9.68 9.46
C ILE A 125 0.14 -9.33 8.34
N THR A 126 0.88 -10.30 7.85
CA THR A 126 1.74 -10.16 6.69
C THR A 126 1.18 -10.97 5.52
N LEU A 127 0.91 -10.28 4.40
CA LEU A 127 0.53 -10.88 3.13
C LEU A 127 1.68 -10.67 2.14
N GLU A 128 2.35 -11.75 1.74
CA GLU A 128 3.58 -11.66 0.98
C GLU A 128 3.62 -12.65 -0.18
N ASN A 129 4.11 -12.21 -1.35
CA ASN A 129 4.25 -13.05 -2.54
C ASN A 129 2.96 -13.78 -2.94
N LEU A 130 1.81 -13.13 -2.80
CA LEU A 130 0.54 -13.66 -3.28
C LEU A 130 0.32 -13.27 -4.74
N VAL A 131 -0.25 -14.19 -5.52
CA VAL A 131 -0.79 -13.92 -6.85
C VAL A 131 -2.31 -13.94 -6.73
N ILE A 132 -2.97 -12.78 -6.91
CA ILE A 132 -4.42 -12.61 -6.75
C ILE A 132 -5.00 -12.25 -8.11
N LYS A 133 -5.87 -13.09 -8.64
CA LYS A 133 -6.51 -12.92 -9.96
C LYS A 133 -7.96 -13.41 -9.96
N GLY A 134 -8.73 -13.00 -10.96
CA GLY A 134 -10.11 -13.47 -11.11
C GLY A 134 -11.12 -12.89 -10.10
N HIS A 135 -10.75 -11.92 -9.26
CA HIS A 135 -11.61 -11.20 -8.32
C HIS A 135 -12.19 -9.91 -8.93
N GLY A 136 -12.61 -9.97 -10.19
CA GLY A 136 -13.07 -8.84 -10.98
C GLY A 136 -14.55 -8.94 -11.40
N ASN A 137 -15.40 -9.62 -10.64
CA ASN A 137 -16.83 -9.75 -10.96
C ASN A 137 -17.53 -8.39 -11.07
N ASN A 138 -17.24 -7.49 -10.13
CA ASN A 138 -17.72 -6.11 -10.11
C ASN A 138 -16.75 -5.23 -9.29
N GLN A 139 -16.97 -3.93 -9.27
CA GLN A 139 -16.09 -2.96 -8.59
C GLN A 139 -15.98 -3.18 -7.08
N GLN A 140 -16.97 -3.80 -6.44
CA GLN A 140 -17.00 -4.08 -5.00
C GLN A 140 -16.25 -5.36 -4.60
N THR A 141 -15.88 -6.20 -5.57
CA THR A 141 -15.06 -7.40 -5.34
C THR A 141 -13.61 -7.01 -5.19
N VAL A 142 -12.99 -7.36 -4.09
CA VAL A 142 -11.69 -6.82 -3.68
C VAL A 142 -10.60 -7.90 -3.66
N GLY A 143 -9.40 -7.55 -4.12
CA GLY A 143 -8.23 -8.44 -4.00
C GLY A 143 -7.83 -8.64 -2.53
N ILE A 144 -7.58 -7.56 -1.79
CA ILE A 144 -7.26 -7.56 -0.34
C ILE A 144 -8.10 -6.50 0.35
N SER A 145 -8.90 -6.88 1.36
CA SER A 145 -9.74 -5.94 2.10
C SER A 145 -9.65 -6.11 3.61
N THR A 146 -9.81 -4.98 4.35
CA THR A 146 -10.10 -4.98 5.77
C THR A 146 -11.44 -4.33 6.02
N LYS A 147 -12.30 -4.97 6.82
CA LYS A 147 -13.62 -4.49 7.23
C LYS A 147 -13.79 -4.46 8.74
N CYS A 148 -12.75 -4.83 9.48
CA CYS A 148 -12.61 -4.72 10.92
C CYS A 148 -11.45 -3.77 11.25
N PRO A 149 -11.34 -3.26 12.50
CA PRO A 149 -10.17 -2.54 12.96
C PRO A 149 -8.88 -3.35 12.70
N ALA A 150 -7.94 -2.75 11.95
CA ALA A 150 -6.73 -3.43 11.52
C ALA A 150 -5.51 -2.53 11.72
N TRP A 151 -4.41 -3.07 12.25
CA TRP A 151 -3.18 -2.30 12.44
C TRP A 151 -1.91 -3.12 12.27
N ASN A 152 -0.83 -2.45 11.88
CA ASN A 152 0.49 -3.04 11.66
C ASN A 152 0.47 -4.20 10.64
N TRP A 153 -0.34 -4.06 9.59
CA TRP A 153 -0.31 -5.01 8.47
C TRP A 153 0.88 -4.72 7.56
N VAL A 154 1.45 -5.79 7.01
CA VAL A 154 2.45 -5.72 5.93
C VAL A 154 1.88 -6.39 4.68
N ILE A 155 1.70 -5.63 3.61
CA ILE A 155 1.22 -6.11 2.31
C ILE A 155 2.36 -5.88 1.32
N ARG A 156 3.11 -6.94 0.99
CA ARG A 156 4.32 -6.77 0.18
C ARG A 156 4.54 -7.85 -0.87
N ASN A 157 5.20 -7.46 -1.94
CA ASN A 157 5.59 -8.36 -3.04
C ASN A 157 4.42 -9.10 -3.69
N ASN A 158 3.17 -8.61 -3.57
CA ASN A 158 2.01 -9.25 -4.15
C ASN A 158 1.79 -8.78 -5.60
N ILE A 159 1.12 -9.63 -6.38
CA ILE A 159 0.65 -9.34 -7.74
C ILE A 159 -0.87 -9.44 -7.73
N ILE A 160 -1.57 -8.33 -7.99
CA ILE A 160 -3.04 -8.25 -8.03
C ILE A 160 -3.46 -7.85 -9.44
N LEU A 161 -4.18 -8.73 -10.13
CA LEU A 161 -4.53 -8.59 -11.55
C LEU A 161 -6.05 -8.54 -11.74
N GLY A 162 -6.55 -7.47 -12.36
CA GLY A 162 -7.94 -7.39 -12.83
C GLY A 162 -8.98 -7.54 -11.73
N ALA A 163 -8.70 -7.13 -10.50
CA ALA A 163 -9.68 -7.11 -9.43
C ALA A 163 -10.72 -6.00 -9.65
N GLY A 164 -11.89 -6.11 -9.02
CA GLY A 164 -12.84 -5.01 -8.96
C GLY A 164 -12.22 -3.80 -8.29
N THR A 165 -11.70 -3.98 -7.09
CA THR A 165 -10.77 -3.07 -6.41
C THR A 165 -9.56 -3.89 -5.94
N GLY A 166 -8.33 -3.40 -6.15
CA GLY A 166 -7.12 -4.14 -5.82
C GLY A 166 -6.96 -4.34 -4.31
N ILE A 167 -6.78 -3.25 -3.59
CA ILE A 167 -6.64 -3.22 -2.12
C ILE A 167 -7.62 -2.19 -1.55
N TYR A 168 -8.39 -2.57 -0.54
CA TYR A 168 -9.36 -1.72 0.13
C TYR A 168 -9.24 -1.85 1.65
N LEU A 169 -8.70 -0.82 2.31
CA LEU A 169 -8.37 -0.86 3.73
C LEU A 169 -9.24 0.09 4.53
N GLY A 170 -9.78 -0.41 5.63
CA GLY A 170 -10.76 0.28 6.45
C GLY A 170 -12.20 0.03 6.01
N ASN A 171 -13.18 0.29 6.89
CA ASN A 171 -14.59 0.19 6.54
C ASN A 171 -15.13 1.52 5.97
N SER A 172 -16.20 1.44 5.18
CA SER A 172 -16.75 2.60 4.46
C SER A 172 -17.35 3.66 5.37
N ASP A 173 -17.75 3.30 6.58
CA ASP A 173 -18.25 4.22 7.61
C ASP A 173 -17.15 4.91 8.43
N GLY A 174 -15.88 4.55 8.24
CA GLY A 174 -14.74 5.09 8.97
C GLY A 174 -14.51 4.52 10.38
N ASN A 175 -15.37 3.58 10.85
CA ASN A 175 -15.31 3.07 12.22
C ASN A 175 -14.38 1.88 12.42
N ALA A 176 -13.95 1.25 11.33
CA ALA A 176 -12.94 0.20 11.35
C ALA A 176 -11.64 0.71 10.70
N PRO A 177 -10.77 1.39 11.45
CA PRO A 177 -9.59 2.06 10.89
C PRO A 177 -8.52 1.06 10.46
N PHE A 178 -7.70 1.48 9.48
CA PHE A 178 -6.45 0.81 9.12
C PHE A 178 -5.26 1.68 9.55
N VAL A 179 -4.43 1.18 10.46
CA VAL A 179 -3.44 1.98 11.19
C VAL A 179 -2.03 1.42 11.07
N GLY A 180 -1.05 2.28 10.76
CA GLY A 180 0.37 1.93 10.82
C GLY A 180 0.78 0.79 9.90
N GLY A 181 0.17 0.68 8.72
CA GLY A 181 0.46 -0.37 7.74
C GLY A 181 1.66 -0.07 6.85
N LEU A 182 2.25 -1.12 6.30
CA LEU A 182 3.31 -1.07 5.29
C LEU A 182 2.82 -1.77 4.01
N ILE A 183 2.72 -1.02 2.91
CA ILE A 183 2.29 -1.50 1.60
C ILE A 183 3.44 -1.25 0.62
N GLU A 184 4.17 -2.31 0.25
CA GLU A 184 5.41 -2.14 -0.51
C GLU A 184 5.65 -3.20 -1.57
N HIS A 185 6.33 -2.82 -2.65
CA HIS A 185 6.76 -3.71 -3.73
C HIS A 185 5.62 -4.54 -4.36
N ASN A 186 4.38 -4.05 -4.33
CA ASN A 186 3.26 -4.73 -4.98
C ASN A 186 3.10 -4.24 -6.42
N LEU A 187 2.63 -5.14 -7.30
CA LEU A 187 2.08 -4.80 -8.60
C LEU A 187 0.56 -4.91 -8.51
N ILE A 188 -0.15 -3.80 -8.70
CA ILE A 188 -1.60 -3.78 -8.78
C ILE A 188 -2.00 -3.16 -10.11
N LYS A 189 -2.67 -3.93 -10.96
CA LYS A 189 -3.03 -3.46 -12.30
C LYS A 189 -4.39 -3.93 -12.80
N ASP A 190 -4.89 -3.18 -13.78
CA ASP A 190 -6.09 -3.51 -14.56
C ASP A 190 -7.34 -3.65 -13.68
N THR A 191 -7.47 -2.84 -12.61
CA THR A 191 -8.62 -2.85 -11.71
C THR A 191 -9.76 -1.98 -12.26
N MET A 192 -11.00 -2.36 -12.00
CA MET A 192 -12.18 -1.55 -12.37
C MET A 192 -12.26 -0.28 -11.53
N GLY A 193 -12.14 -0.42 -10.21
CA GLY A 193 -12.12 0.66 -9.24
C GLY A 193 -10.69 1.10 -8.91
N TYR A 194 -10.39 1.24 -7.63
CA TYR A 194 -9.05 1.63 -7.17
C TYR A 194 -8.04 0.50 -7.34
N ASN A 195 -6.79 0.84 -7.64
CA ASN A 195 -5.70 -0.10 -7.34
C ASN A 195 -5.54 -0.23 -5.82
N LEU A 196 -5.54 0.92 -5.10
CA LEU A 196 -5.48 0.97 -3.64
C LEU A 196 -6.42 2.06 -3.12
N GLN A 197 -7.25 1.71 -2.16
CA GLN A 197 -8.01 2.68 -1.36
C GLN A 197 -7.76 2.44 0.14
N ILE A 198 -7.42 3.50 0.88
CA ILE A 198 -7.51 3.56 2.33
C ILE A 198 -8.67 4.50 2.67
N LYS A 199 -9.66 4.01 3.39
CA LYS A 199 -10.86 4.78 3.74
C LYS A 199 -10.55 5.87 4.75
N HIS A 200 -11.39 6.87 4.79
CA HIS A 200 -11.40 7.86 5.86
C HIS A 200 -11.60 7.18 7.22
N GLN A 201 -11.11 7.80 8.26
CA GLN A 201 -11.13 7.23 9.61
C GLN A 201 -11.75 8.21 10.60
N ASN A 202 -12.70 7.70 11.38
CA ASN A 202 -13.22 8.36 12.56
C ASN A 202 -12.24 8.20 13.73
N THR A 203 -12.56 8.80 14.88
CA THR A 203 -11.75 8.64 16.10
C THR A 203 -11.52 7.15 16.37
N ARG A 204 -10.27 6.79 16.55
CA ARG A 204 -9.82 5.41 16.72
C ARG A 204 -10.47 4.78 17.96
N PRO A 205 -11.06 3.58 17.86
CA PRO A 205 -11.61 2.89 19.00
C PRO A 205 -10.51 2.47 19.98
N GLU A 206 -10.86 2.37 21.26
CA GLU A 206 -9.96 1.85 22.29
C GLU A 206 -10.00 0.32 22.28
N ILE A 207 -9.04 -0.28 21.57
CA ILE A 207 -8.86 -1.73 21.49
C ILE A 207 -7.49 -2.08 22.09
N PRO A 208 -7.37 -3.07 22.97
CA PRO A 208 -6.09 -3.48 23.54
C PRO A 208 -5.02 -3.76 22.46
N GLY A 209 -3.87 -3.09 22.54
CA GLY A 209 -2.77 -3.23 21.59
C GLY A 209 -2.87 -2.39 20.30
N MET A 210 -3.99 -1.70 20.07
CA MET A 210 -4.07 -0.73 18.98
C MET A 210 -3.25 0.51 19.33
N PRO A 211 -2.42 1.05 18.40
CA PRO A 211 -1.62 2.24 18.68
C PRO A 211 -2.49 3.45 19.07
N SER A 212 -2.21 4.09 20.19
CA SER A 212 -2.80 5.37 20.61
C SER A 212 -1.97 6.57 20.14
N GLU A 213 -0.64 6.39 20.02
CA GLU A 213 0.29 7.37 19.53
C GLU A 213 0.17 7.60 18.01
N PRO A 214 0.63 8.74 17.50
CA PRO A 214 0.67 9.00 16.07
C PRO A 214 1.36 7.89 15.31
N SER A 215 0.71 7.42 14.24
CA SER A 215 1.16 6.32 13.40
C SER A 215 1.38 6.78 11.96
N VAL A 216 2.32 6.12 11.28
CA VAL A 216 2.58 6.38 9.86
C VAL A 216 2.16 5.15 9.06
N THR A 217 1.29 5.35 8.06
CA THR A 217 1.01 4.33 7.06
C THR A 217 1.88 4.58 5.84
N ILE A 218 2.72 3.61 5.50
CA ILE A 218 3.73 3.71 4.44
C ILE A 218 3.25 2.98 3.18
N ILE A 219 3.27 3.69 2.04
CA ILE A 219 2.97 3.14 0.71
C ILE A 219 4.18 3.40 -0.17
N ARG A 220 5.01 2.38 -0.42
CA ARG A 220 6.26 2.59 -1.14
C ARG A 220 6.61 1.51 -2.15
N HIS A 221 7.36 1.90 -3.18
CA HIS A 221 7.93 0.99 -4.18
C HIS A 221 6.89 0.10 -4.88
N ASN A 222 5.60 0.51 -4.91
CA ASN A 222 4.56 -0.19 -5.62
C ASN A 222 4.47 0.28 -7.08
N VAL A 223 3.89 -0.56 -7.92
CA VAL A 223 3.49 -0.23 -9.29
C VAL A 223 1.98 -0.29 -9.39
N PHE A 224 1.36 0.84 -9.73
CA PHE A 224 -0.09 1.01 -9.89
C PHE A 224 -0.41 1.36 -11.33
N SER A 225 -1.21 0.55 -12.01
CA SER A 225 -1.63 0.81 -13.39
C SER A 225 -3.12 0.59 -13.59
N LYS A 226 -3.75 1.51 -14.30
CA LYS A 226 -5.11 1.38 -14.84
C LYS A 226 -5.12 1.70 -16.34
N GLU A 227 -4.07 1.33 -17.03
CA GLU A 227 -4.02 1.40 -18.49
C GLU A 227 -5.18 0.64 -19.13
N LYS A 228 -5.63 -0.43 -18.47
CA LYS A 228 -6.79 -1.24 -18.88
C LYS A 228 -7.73 -1.46 -17.70
N GLY A 229 -8.97 -1.82 -18.00
CA GLY A 229 -9.95 -2.25 -17.00
C GLY A 229 -10.63 -1.13 -16.22
N ALA A 230 -10.19 0.12 -16.32
CA ALA A 230 -10.78 1.25 -15.61
C ALA A 230 -12.27 1.42 -15.95
N ALA A 231 -13.12 1.48 -14.91
CA ALA A 231 -14.54 1.80 -15.10
C ALA A 231 -14.71 3.27 -15.49
N THR A 232 -15.73 3.55 -16.32
CA THR A 232 -16.12 4.91 -16.73
C THR A 232 -17.05 5.56 -15.70
N ALA A 233 -17.32 6.86 -15.86
CA ALA A 233 -18.29 7.58 -15.04
C ALA A 233 -19.68 6.89 -15.05
N PRO A 234 -20.40 6.82 -13.91
CA PRO A 234 -20.07 7.44 -12.61
C PRO A 234 -19.16 6.58 -11.73
N PHE A 235 -18.64 5.49 -12.23
CA PHE A 235 -17.83 4.51 -11.49
C PHE A 235 -16.31 4.73 -11.67
N ALA A 236 -15.89 5.79 -12.36
CA ALA A 236 -14.49 6.16 -12.47
C ALA A 236 -13.84 6.35 -11.09
N ARG A 237 -12.62 5.87 -10.91
CA ARG A 237 -11.87 5.95 -9.64
C ARG A 237 -10.38 6.18 -9.93
N PRO A 238 -9.65 6.90 -9.08
CA PRO A 238 -8.20 7.04 -9.22
C PRO A 238 -7.48 5.69 -9.03
N ASN A 239 -6.21 5.65 -9.39
CA ASN A 239 -5.41 4.48 -9.07
C ASN A 239 -5.30 4.33 -7.55
N VAL A 240 -4.93 5.40 -6.85
CA VAL A 240 -4.82 5.41 -5.39
C VAL A 240 -5.64 6.53 -4.78
N LEU A 241 -6.41 6.19 -3.74
CA LEU A 241 -7.10 7.14 -2.89
C LEU A 241 -6.74 6.90 -1.42
N VAL A 242 -6.33 7.94 -0.70
CA VAL A 242 -6.17 7.92 0.75
C VAL A 242 -7.15 8.91 1.40
N GLY A 243 -7.95 8.43 2.36
CA GLY A 243 -8.94 9.21 3.07
C GLY A 243 -8.35 9.96 4.26
N HIS A 244 -9.13 10.87 4.83
CA HIS A 244 -8.69 11.67 5.98
C HIS A 244 -8.51 10.83 7.25
N TRP A 245 -7.74 11.38 8.17
CA TRP A 245 -7.59 10.95 9.54
C TRP A 245 -8.64 11.62 10.44
N PRO A 246 -8.91 11.11 11.64
CA PRO A 246 -9.77 11.80 12.59
C PRO A 246 -9.39 13.26 12.76
N VAL A 247 -10.38 14.15 12.90
CA VAL A 247 -10.13 15.59 13.07
C VAL A 247 -9.45 15.89 14.41
N LYS A 248 -9.76 15.10 15.43
CA LYS A 248 -9.22 15.21 16.79
C LYS A 248 -9.17 13.84 17.48
N GLY A 249 -8.44 13.75 18.58
CA GLY A 249 -8.26 12.51 19.33
C GLY A 249 -7.23 11.58 18.68
N ASN A 250 -7.26 10.31 19.09
CA ASN A 250 -6.32 9.29 18.60
C ASN A 250 -6.43 9.12 17.09
N GLY A 251 -5.30 9.21 16.41
CA GLY A 251 -5.21 9.14 14.93
C GLY A 251 -5.22 10.50 14.23
N SER A 252 -5.55 11.62 14.90
CA SER A 252 -5.62 12.94 14.25
C SER A 252 -4.29 13.45 13.70
N LYS A 253 -3.18 12.96 14.24
CA LYS A 253 -1.80 13.27 13.82
C LYS A 253 -1.16 12.18 12.96
N ASP A 254 -1.91 11.15 12.59
CA ASP A 254 -1.41 10.12 11.69
C ASP A 254 -1.09 10.71 10.31
N THR A 255 -0.18 10.09 9.61
CA THR A 255 0.29 10.56 8.30
C THR A 255 0.42 9.40 7.32
N TYR A 256 0.14 9.67 6.04
CA TYR A 256 0.55 8.81 4.94
C TYR A 256 1.91 9.26 4.42
N GLU A 257 2.86 8.34 4.35
CA GLU A 257 4.11 8.53 3.61
C GLU A 257 4.09 7.66 2.34
N ILE A 258 4.04 8.33 1.18
CA ILE A 258 3.80 7.69 -0.12
C ILE A 258 4.99 8.00 -1.02
N TYR A 259 5.90 7.03 -1.23
CA TYR A 259 7.15 7.31 -1.93
C TYR A 259 7.71 6.13 -2.73
N GLY A 260 8.53 6.47 -3.72
CA GLY A 260 9.21 5.48 -4.56
C GLY A 260 8.27 4.63 -5.42
N ASN A 261 6.98 5.02 -5.56
CA ASN A 261 6.00 4.30 -6.34
C ASN A 261 6.00 4.75 -7.81
N PHE A 262 5.58 3.87 -8.71
CA PHE A 262 5.28 4.18 -10.08
C PHE A 262 3.77 4.12 -10.32
N PHE A 263 3.18 5.25 -10.68
CA PHE A 263 1.78 5.40 -11.07
C PHE A 263 1.70 5.55 -12.58
N TYR A 264 0.98 4.65 -13.23
CA TYR A 264 0.92 4.60 -14.68
C TYR A 264 -0.50 4.50 -15.19
N GLN A 265 -0.88 5.47 -16.01
CA GLN A 265 -2.13 5.58 -16.73
C GLN A 265 -3.41 5.35 -15.90
N ASN A 266 -4.38 6.19 -16.16
CA ASN A 266 -5.77 5.98 -15.81
C ASN A 266 -6.61 6.62 -16.91
N THR A 267 -7.38 5.84 -17.62
CA THR A 267 -8.13 6.31 -18.80
C THR A 267 -9.36 7.15 -18.42
N THR A 268 -9.71 7.26 -17.14
CA THR A 268 -10.98 7.84 -16.71
C THR A 268 -10.90 8.78 -15.50
N GLU A 269 -9.75 8.82 -14.79
CA GLU A 269 -9.61 9.61 -13.57
C GLU A 269 -8.13 9.93 -13.28
N ALA A 270 -7.84 10.71 -12.24
CA ALA A 270 -6.48 10.99 -11.79
C ALA A 270 -5.73 9.73 -11.33
N LEU A 271 -4.39 9.80 -11.28
CA LEU A 271 -3.58 8.69 -10.75
C LEU A 271 -3.63 8.65 -9.22
N PHE A 272 -3.66 9.78 -8.57
CA PHE A 272 -3.69 9.88 -7.12
C PHE A 272 -4.72 10.90 -6.66
N GLN A 273 -5.49 10.52 -5.63
CA GLN A 273 -6.34 11.43 -4.88
C GLN A 273 -6.12 11.24 -3.38
N GLY A 274 -6.32 12.32 -2.61
CA GLY A 274 -6.15 12.22 -1.16
C GLY A 274 -6.67 13.42 -0.39
N GLU A 275 -6.80 13.21 0.92
CA GLU A 275 -7.16 14.21 1.93
C GLU A 275 -6.49 13.88 3.26
N GLY A 276 -6.55 14.77 4.26
CA GLY A 276 -5.90 14.57 5.56
C GLY A 276 -4.42 14.96 5.55
N ASN A 277 -3.57 14.18 6.20
CA ASN A 277 -2.12 14.44 6.32
C ASN A 277 -1.34 13.53 5.35
N ILE A 278 -0.64 14.12 4.39
CA ILE A 278 0.02 13.39 3.31
C ILE A 278 1.43 13.93 3.07
N ALA A 279 2.41 13.04 3.01
CA ALA A 279 3.71 13.27 2.39
C ALA A 279 3.82 12.39 1.13
N LEU A 280 3.89 13.01 -0.05
CA LEU A 280 3.92 12.36 -1.36
C LEU A 280 5.22 12.73 -2.07
N TYR A 281 6.18 11.82 -2.13
CA TYR A 281 7.53 12.16 -2.58
C TYR A 281 8.26 11.01 -3.29
N ASN A 282 9.26 11.37 -4.07
CA ASN A 282 10.10 10.40 -4.81
C ASN A 282 9.30 9.43 -5.70
N ASN A 283 8.09 9.79 -6.18
CA ASN A 283 7.28 8.96 -7.04
C ASN A 283 7.41 9.35 -8.51
N LEU A 284 7.13 8.41 -9.39
CA LEU A 284 6.93 8.64 -10.83
C LEU A 284 5.43 8.58 -11.15
N PHE A 285 4.94 9.57 -11.88
CA PHE A 285 3.57 9.66 -12.36
C PHE A 285 3.56 9.87 -13.87
N VAL A 286 2.87 9.00 -14.60
CA VAL A 286 2.67 9.15 -16.06
C VAL A 286 1.20 8.91 -16.38
N ASN A 287 0.50 9.96 -16.85
CA ASN A 287 -0.89 9.89 -17.27
C ASN A 287 -1.11 10.64 -18.59
N ASP A 288 -1.33 9.92 -19.66
CA ASP A 288 -1.63 10.47 -20.97
C ASP A 288 -3.13 10.83 -21.16
N HIS A 289 -3.97 10.55 -20.15
CA HIS A 289 -5.42 10.65 -20.24
C HIS A 289 -6.03 11.73 -19.34
N GLY A 290 -5.26 12.36 -18.46
CA GLY A 290 -5.81 13.36 -17.54
C GLY A 290 -4.81 13.80 -16.46
N ASP A 291 -5.36 14.10 -15.28
CA ASP A 291 -4.59 14.58 -14.12
C ASP A 291 -3.69 13.49 -13.51
N ALA A 292 -2.59 13.91 -12.90
CA ALA A 292 -1.75 13.00 -12.13
C ALA A 292 -2.11 13.01 -10.63
N ILE A 293 -2.03 14.16 -9.97
CA ILE A 293 -2.20 14.28 -8.52
C ILE A 293 -3.30 15.30 -8.23
N ARG A 294 -4.34 14.85 -7.52
CA ARG A 294 -5.46 15.68 -7.08
C ARG A 294 -5.70 15.49 -5.59
N ILE A 295 -5.31 16.48 -4.79
CA ILE A 295 -5.55 16.52 -3.34
C ILE A 295 -6.68 17.50 -3.10
N GLN A 296 -7.81 17.00 -2.58
CA GLN A 296 -9.04 17.79 -2.50
C GLN A 296 -9.96 17.29 -1.39
N PRO A 297 -10.88 18.14 -0.90
CA PRO A 297 -11.91 17.69 0.02
C PRO A 297 -12.77 16.58 -0.57
N HIS A 298 -13.05 15.55 0.22
CA HIS A 298 -13.96 14.44 -0.11
C HIS A 298 -14.86 14.11 1.08
N ASN A 299 -14.31 13.57 2.16
CA ASN A 299 -15.02 13.37 3.42
C ASN A 299 -14.65 14.44 4.46
N ASP A 300 -13.48 15.04 4.34
CA ASP A 300 -12.96 16.15 5.14
C ASP A 300 -12.04 16.99 4.24
N ILE A 301 -11.09 17.72 4.81
CA ILE A 301 -10.21 18.63 4.10
C ILE A 301 -8.77 18.10 4.00
N PRO A 302 -8.02 18.48 2.95
CA PRO A 302 -6.57 18.39 2.96
C PRO A 302 -6.00 19.20 4.14
N ARG A 303 -5.16 18.58 4.98
CA ARG A 303 -4.53 19.21 6.12
C ARG A 303 -3.03 19.42 5.87
N ALA A 304 -2.15 18.77 6.57
CA ALA A 304 -0.71 18.86 6.33
C ALA A 304 -0.35 18.11 5.03
N ILE A 305 0.00 18.84 3.98
CA ILE A 305 0.29 18.28 2.65
C ILE A 305 1.69 18.67 2.23
N HIS A 306 2.53 17.68 1.94
CA HIS A 306 3.87 17.83 1.43
C HIS A 306 4.02 17.02 0.13
N VAL A 307 4.11 17.69 -1.02
CA VAL A 307 4.33 17.07 -2.34
C VAL A 307 5.71 17.49 -2.83
N PHE A 308 6.69 16.59 -2.78
CA PHE A 308 8.06 16.97 -3.10
C PHE A 308 8.84 15.85 -3.80
N TYR A 309 9.83 16.24 -4.58
CA TYR A 309 10.69 15.30 -5.31
C TYR A 309 9.97 14.28 -6.19
N ASN A 310 8.76 14.57 -6.71
CA ASN A 310 8.11 13.70 -7.68
C ASN A 310 8.50 14.08 -9.11
N THR A 311 8.54 13.11 -10.03
CA THR A 311 8.59 13.33 -11.47
C THR A 311 7.23 13.00 -12.07
N VAL A 312 6.59 13.98 -12.69
CA VAL A 312 5.21 13.93 -13.16
C VAL A 312 5.14 14.28 -14.64
N ILE A 313 4.51 13.41 -15.42
CA ILE A 313 4.10 13.70 -16.81
C ILE A 313 2.60 13.46 -16.90
N ALA A 314 1.82 14.49 -17.21
CA ALA A 314 0.37 14.41 -17.32
C ALA A 314 -0.15 15.17 -18.53
N SER A 315 -1.27 14.74 -19.11
CA SER A 315 -1.89 15.45 -20.22
C SER A 315 -2.64 16.71 -19.76
N GLU A 316 -3.19 16.70 -18.55
CA GLU A 316 -3.97 17.82 -18.00
C GLU A 316 -3.23 18.46 -16.81
N THR A 317 -3.57 18.12 -15.57
CA THR A 317 -2.98 18.75 -14.38
C THR A 317 -1.91 17.84 -13.75
N GLY A 318 -0.73 18.42 -13.50
CA GLY A 318 0.34 17.70 -12.82
C GLY A 318 0.06 17.52 -11.33
N VAL A 319 -0.07 18.62 -10.59
CA VAL A 319 -0.39 18.65 -9.15
C VAL A 319 -1.48 19.67 -8.90
N SER A 320 -2.57 19.24 -8.27
CA SER A 320 -3.65 20.12 -7.79
C SER A 320 -3.86 19.91 -6.30
N ILE A 321 -3.85 21.02 -5.53
CA ILE A 321 -4.26 21.06 -4.12
C ILE A 321 -5.43 22.02 -4.01
N ILE A 322 -6.63 21.49 -3.83
CA ILE A 322 -7.86 22.25 -3.59
C ILE A 322 -8.07 22.30 -2.08
N SER A 323 -7.88 23.48 -1.50
CA SER A 323 -8.09 23.71 -0.08
C SER A 323 -9.57 23.76 0.25
N GLY A 324 -9.99 23.14 1.37
CA GLY A 324 -11.29 23.36 1.99
C GLY A 324 -11.22 24.45 3.04
N GLN A 325 -12.38 24.83 3.60
CA GLN A 325 -12.45 25.76 4.73
C GLN A 325 -11.71 25.17 5.92
N GLY A 326 -10.75 25.91 6.53
CA GLY A 326 -9.90 25.45 7.62
C GLY A 326 -8.56 24.88 7.18
N SER A 327 -8.35 24.62 5.89
CA SER A 327 -7.06 24.14 5.36
C SER A 327 -5.92 25.16 5.55
N GLU A 328 -6.26 26.44 5.69
CA GLU A 328 -5.30 27.53 5.95
C GLU A 328 -4.55 27.39 7.28
N ASN A 329 -5.04 26.55 8.20
CA ASN A 329 -4.39 26.28 9.47
C ASN A 329 -3.27 25.22 9.35
N TYR A 330 -3.05 24.66 8.16
CA TYR A 330 -2.09 23.60 7.91
C TYR A 330 -1.10 23.96 6.82
N VAL A 331 0.09 23.39 6.89
CA VAL A 331 1.11 23.52 5.84
C VAL A 331 0.66 22.72 4.62
N GLN A 332 0.59 23.39 3.46
CA GLN A 332 0.32 22.73 2.17
C GLN A 332 1.36 23.22 1.17
N HIS A 333 2.29 22.34 0.78
CA HIS A 333 3.48 22.73 0.06
C HIS A 333 3.81 21.79 -1.09
N VAL A 334 4.10 22.37 -2.27
CA VAL A 334 4.55 21.67 -3.48
C VAL A 334 5.96 22.15 -3.80
N SER A 335 6.97 21.29 -3.64
CA SER A 335 8.36 21.73 -3.72
C SER A 335 9.28 20.71 -4.39
N ALA A 336 10.28 21.24 -5.11
CA ALA A 336 11.36 20.43 -5.70
C ALA A 336 10.90 19.28 -6.62
N ASN A 337 9.71 19.36 -7.20
CA ASN A 337 9.22 18.39 -8.18
C ASN A 337 9.71 18.74 -9.60
N VAL A 338 9.64 17.76 -10.50
CA VAL A 338 9.76 17.90 -11.95
C VAL A 338 8.41 17.57 -12.55
N ILE A 339 7.73 18.56 -13.17
CA ILE A 339 6.34 18.42 -13.59
C ILE A 339 6.18 18.95 -15.01
N PHE A 340 5.76 18.08 -15.92
CA PHE A 340 5.43 18.40 -17.31
C PHE A 340 3.95 18.08 -17.57
N ALA A 341 3.12 19.11 -17.70
CA ALA A 341 1.68 19.00 -17.88
C ALA A 341 1.11 20.26 -18.52
N SER A 342 -0.14 20.21 -19.03
CA SER A 342 -0.84 21.40 -19.51
C SER A 342 -0.99 22.45 -18.40
N ASN A 343 -1.34 21.98 -17.17
CA ASN A 343 -1.38 22.78 -15.96
C ASN A 343 -0.44 22.16 -14.92
N PRO A 344 0.84 22.56 -14.87
CA PRO A 344 1.81 21.87 -14.03
C PRO A 344 1.44 21.86 -12.54
N ILE A 345 1.10 23.01 -11.96
CA ILE A 345 0.79 23.14 -10.52
C ILE A 345 -0.38 24.10 -10.30
N MET A 346 -1.39 23.63 -9.58
CA MET A 346 -2.51 24.39 -9.04
C MET A 346 -2.50 24.27 -7.50
N ALA A 347 -1.66 25.08 -6.84
CA ALA A 347 -1.50 25.10 -5.39
C ALA A 347 -1.15 26.52 -4.90
N LYS A 348 -1.53 26.85 -3.66
CA LYS A 348 -1.27 28.18 -3.08
C LYS A 348 0.22 28.39 -2.77
N SER A 349 0.90 27.35 -2.29
CA SER A 349 2.32 27.42 -1.94
C SER A 349 3.13 26.46 -2.79
N GLN A 350 4.10 27.00 -3.52
CA GLN A 350 4.99 26.22 -4.37
C GLN A 350 6.36 26.88 -4.48
N GLU A 351 7.41 26.07 -4.51
CA GLU A 351 8.76 26.58 -4.68
C GLU A 351 9.72 25.55 -5.29
N SER A 352 10.80 26.03 -5.87
CA SER A 352 11.92 25.19 -6.34
C SER A 352 11.52 24.05 -7.30
N ASN A 353 10.32 24.08 -7.91
CA ASN A 353 9.89 23.08 -8.88
C ASN A 353 10.49 23.37 -10.28
N SER A 354 10.74 22.34 -11.07
CA SER A 354 11.02 22.43 -12.50
C SER A 354 9.74 22.09 -13.26
N ILE A 355 9.16 23.05 -13.96
CA ILE A 355 7.87 22.90 -14.61
C ILE A 355 7.95 23.23 -16.10
N GLY A 356 7.10 22.62 -16.91
CA GLY A 356 6.93 22.87 -18.33
C GLY A 356 5.67 22.25 -18.88
N LYS A 357 5.40 22.50 -20.16
CA LYS A 357 4.34 21.78 -20.88
C LYS A 357 4.73 20.31 -21.04
N ARG A 358 3.74 19.45 -21.25
CA ARG A 358 3.99 18.00 -21.38
C ARG A 358 5.04 17.68 -22.46
N GLU A 359 4.95 18.30 -23.63
CA GLU A 359 5.88 18.11 -24.74
C GLU A 359 7.32 18.54 -24.43
N ASP A 360 7.52 19.47 -23.51
CA ASP A 360 8.86 19.95 -23.13
C ASP A 360 9.67 18.88 -22.39
N ALA A 361 9.02 17.84 -21.86
CA ALA A 361 9.69 16.76 -21.13
C ALA A 361 10.87 16.15 -21.89
N VAL A 362 10.78 16.07 -23.23
CA VAL A 362 11.88 15.55 -24.08
C VAL A 362 13.17 16.38 -24.00
N ASN A 363 13.08 17.65 -23.62
CA ASN A 363 14.23 18.54 -23.49
C ASN A 363 14.99 18.31 -22.17
N TYR A 364 14.33 17.72 -21.19
CA TYR A 364 14.81 17.60 -19.80
C TYR A 364 15.05 16.16 -19.38
N LEU A 365 14.24 15.21 -19.87
CA LEU A 365 14.29 13.80 -19.49
C LEU A 365 14.82 12.94 -20.65
N VAL A 366 15.43 11.82 -20.32
CA VAL A 366 16.18 10.97 -21.28
C VAL A 366 15.25 10.42 -22.37
N LYS A 367 14.18 9.69 -22.02
CA LYS A 367 13.21 9.10 -22.95
C LYS A 367 11.81 9.09 -22.34
N PRO A 368 11.18 10.26 -22.10
CA PRO A 368 9.94 10.36 -21.32
C PRO A 368 8.72 9.71 -22.00
N PHE A 369 8.71 9.62 -23.33
CA PHE A 369 7.59 9.08 -24.11
C PHE A 369 7.90 7.75 -24.81
N ALA A 370 9.00 7.10 -24.44
CA ALA A 370 9.28 5.76 -24.94
C ALA A 370 8.28 4.73 -24.36
N PRO A 371 8.06 3.58 -25.01
CA PRO A 371 7.28 2.50 -24.45
C PRO A 371 7.85 2.03 -23.10
N LEU A 372 6.97 1.43 -22.27
CA LEU A 372 7.38 0.79 -21.02
C LEU A 372 8.54 -0.19 -21.24
N GLY A 373 9.45 -0.25 -20.27
CA GLY A 373 10.72 -1.00 -20.38
C GLY A 373 11.83 -0.25 -21.13
N ALA A 374 11.49 0.74 -21.98
CA ALA A 374 12.42 1.67 -22.59
C ALA A 374 12.20 3.13 -22.15
N MET A 375 11.07 3.40 -21.49
CA MET A 375 10.78 4.69 -20.87
C MET A 375 11.85 5.03 -19.83
N ASP A 376 12.36 6.24 -19.91
CA ASP A 376 13.38 6.71 -18.96
C ASP A 376 13.10 8.16 -18.58
N LEU A 377 12.64 8.34 -17.35
CA LEU A 377 12.34 9.66 -16.77
C LEU A 377 13.53 10.26 -16.03
N TYR A 378 14.72 9.71 -16.23
CA TYR A 378 15.95 10.21 -15.63
C TYR A 378 16.34 11.57 -16.23
N PRO A 379 16.82 12.53 -15.41
CA PRO A 379 17.21 13.84 -15.92
C PRO A 379 18.36 13.76 -16.91
N LYS A 380 18.31 14.56 -17.98
CA LYS A 380 19.44 14.81 -18.84
C LYS A 380 20.47 15.67 -18.12
N VAL A 381 21.74 15.52 -18.52
CA VAL A 381 22.86 16.25 -17.94
C VAL A 381 22.60 17.77 -17.92
N GLU A 382 22.77 18.39 -16.76
CA GLU A 382 22.65 19.84 -16.50
C GLU A 382 21.26 20.45 -16.75
N LYS A 383 20.22 19.65 -16.95
CA LYS A 383 18.88 20.16 -17.23
C LYS A 383 18.05 20.44 -15.97
N MET A 384 18.38 19.79 -14.84
CA MET A 384 17.63 19.92 -13.58
C MET A 384 18.44 20.60 -12.47
N LYS A 385 19.68 20.98 -12.72
CA LYS A 385 20.50 21.71 -11.74
C LYS A 385 19.96 23.12 -11.55
N SER A 386 19.82 23.50 -10.31
CA SER A 386 19.33 24.81 -9.89
C SER A 386 19.93 25.15 -8.52
N GLN A 387 19.47 26.22 -7.89
CA GLN A 387 19.86 26.54 -6.51
C GLN A 387 19.53 25.38 -5.56
N ALA A 388 20.26 25.27 -4.46
CA ALA A 388 19.99 24.27 -3.44
C ALA A 388 18.53 24.33 -2.96
N VAL A 389 17.93 23.17 -2.75
CA VAL A 389 16.56 23.05 -2.21
C VAL A 389 16.62 23.19 -0.70
N ASP A 390 15.77 24.01 -0.11
CA ASP A 390 15.56 23.97 1.32
C ASP A 390 14.85 22.66 1.70
N THR A 391 15.57 21.79 2.39
CA THR A 391 15.11 20.46 2.78
C THR A 391 14.60 20.39 4.22
N THR A 392 14.54 21.53 4.94
CA THR A 392 14.21 21.58 6.37
C THR A 392 12.90 20.85 6.67
N ASN A 393 11.88 21.06 5.84
CA ASN A 393 10.56 20.45 5.99
C ASN A 393 10.48 18.99 5.55
N PHE A 394 11.52 18.45 4.89
CA PHE A 394 11.50 17.06 4.37
C PHE A 394 12.14 16.07 5.34
N ARG A 395 13.05 16.53 6.19
CA ARG A 395 13.90 15.71 7.09
C ARG A 395 13.12 14.88 8.10
N VAL A 396 11.87 15.19 8.31
CA VAL A 396 10.97 14.46 9.21
C VAL A 396 10.40 13.20 8.59
N PHE A 397 10.44 13.08 7.25
CA PHE A 397 9.90 11.94 6.51
C PHE A 397 10.96 10.88 6.26
N LYS A 398 10.53 9.63 6.22
CA LYS A 398 11.41 8.48 6.03
C LYS A 398 12.04 8.51 4.63
N ASP A 399 13.31 8.15 4.53
CA ASP A 399 14.03 8.02 3.25
C ASP A 399 13.89 9.27 2.33
N TRP A 400 13.64 10.46 2.89
CA TRP A 400 13.41 11.69 2.14
C TRP A 400 14.57 12.07 1.20
N ASP A 401 15.80 11.72 1.60
CA ASP A 401 17.06 11.99 0.88
C ASP A 401 17.51 10.81 0.00
N ILE A 402 16.67 9.75 -0.10
CA ILE A 402 16.92 8.61 -0.99
C ILE A 402 16.03 8.76 -2.23
N ASP A 403 16.61 8.70 -3.40
CA ASP A 403 15.92 8.86 -4.67
C ASP A 403 15.12 7.60 -5.09
N PHE A 404 14.41 7.69 -6.21
CA PHE A 404 13.60 6.60 -6.75
C PHE A 404 14.41 5.32 -7.03
N ASN A 405 15.71 5.43 -7.29
CA ASN A 405 16.62 4.32 -7.52
C ASN A 405 17.33 3.81 -6.25
N GLY A 406 16.95 4.31 -5.07
CA GLY A 406 17.58 3.94 -3.81
C GLY A 406 18.94 4.59 -3.55
N ARG A 407 19.27 5.69 -4.23
CA ARG A 407 20.53 6.41 -4.09
C ARG A 407 20.37 7.69 -3.28
N LYS A 408 21.42 8.05 -2.57
CA LYS A 408 21.41 9.31 -1.83
C LYS A 408 21.38 10.50 -2.80
N ARG A 409 20.48 11.43 -2.51
CA ARG A 409 20.21 12.63 -3.29
C ARG A 409 21.23 13.74 -3.00
N ASN A 410 21.52 14.58 -3.98
CA ASN A 410 22.22 15.84 -3.74
C ASN A 410 21.20 16.98 -3.59
N GLU A 411 21.60 18.06 -2.92
CA GLU A 411 20.75 19.20 -2.61
C GLU A 411 20.30 20.05 -3.82
N HIS A 412 20.92 19.85 -4.97
CA HIS A 412 20.58 20.57 -6.22
C HIS A 412 19.62 19.79 -7.13
N SER A 413 19.28 18.54 -6.78
CA SER A 413 18.41 17.70 -7.59
C SER A 413 16.93 18.03 -7.38
N ARG A 414 16.13 17.84 -8.43
CA ARG A 414 14.67 17.91 -8.40
C ARG A 414 14.07 16.67 -9.03
N GLY A 415 12.79 16.43 -8.72
CA GLY A 415 12.09 15.25 -9.21
C GLY A 415 12.48 13.98 -8.47
N ALA A 416 12.03 12.84 -8.96
CA ALA A 416 12.18 11.55 -8.28
C ALA A 416 13.63 11.03 -8.25
N TYR A 417 14.50 11.54 -9.10
CA TYR A 417 15.89 11.08 -9.22
C TYR A 417 16.89 12.10 -8.66
N GLY A 418 17.89 11.61 -7.97
CA GLY A 418 18.98 12.41 -7.40
C GLY A 418 20.19 12.64 -8.33
N GLY A 419 20.20 11.99 -9.48
CA GLY A 419 21.27 12.06 -10.47
C GLY A 419 20.81 12.52 -11.86
N GLU A 420 21.72 12.52 -12.83
CA GLU A 420 21.48 12.93 -14.20
C GLU A 420 22.32 12.12 -15.21
N GLY A 421 21.92 12.10 -16.48
CA GLY A 421 22.62 11.45 -17.57
C GLY A 421 22.18 10.00 -17.80
N ILE A 422 22.98 9.02 -17.41
CA ILE A 422 22.70 7.59 -17.61
C ILE A 422 21.96 7.05 -16.40
N ASN A 423 20.75 6.53 -16.61
CA ASN A 423 19.99 5.82 -15.61
C ASN A 423 20.52 4.37 -15.48
N SER A 424 21.13 4.06 -14.37
CA SER A 424 21.59 2.69 -14.05
C SER A 424 20.65 1.97 -13.06
N GLY A 425 19.46 2.54 -12.82
CA GLY A 425 18.43 1.96 -11.96
C GLY A 425 17.31 1.29 -12.76
N TRP A 426 16.21 1.04 -12.08
CA TRP A 426 15.01 0.43 -12.66
C TRP A 426 14.35 1.37 -13.70
N LEU A 427 14.02 0.84 -14.87
CA LEU A 427 13.23 1.53 -15.88
C LEU A 427 11.74 1.25 -15.66
N PRO A 428 10.85 2.26 -15.82
CA PRO A 428 9.41 2.09 -15.68
C PRO A 428 8.84 0.95 -16.54
N GLN A 429 8.20 0.00 -15.89
CA GLN A 429 7.53 -1.16 -16.51
C GLN A 429 6.41 -1.69 -15.60
N ILE A 430 5.50 -2.49 -16.14
CA ILE A 430 4.37 -3.06 -15.38
C ILE A 430 4.77 -4.40 -14.76
N GLU A 431 5.72 -4.32 -13.87
CA GLU A 431 6.27 -5.41 -13.06
C GLU A 431 6.50 -4.91 -11.63
N ARG A 432 6.69 -5.82 -10.68
CA ARG A 432 7.09 -5.41 -9.34
C ARG A 432 8.42 -4.65 -9.40
N LYS A 433 8.45 -3.49 -8.78
CA LYS A 433 9.70 -2.77 -8.61
C LYS A 433 10.59 -3.54 -7.63
N PRO A 434 11.86 -3.75 -7.96
CA PRO A 434 12.80 -4.50 -7.10
C PRO A 434 13.11 -3.77 -5.79
#